data_5fb0c82baebf135be0f5e4aeae5c6f02
#
_entry.id   5fb0c82baebf135be0f5e4aeae5c6f02
#
_cell.length_a   1.000
_cell.length_b   1.000
_cell.length_c   1.000
_cell.angle_alpha   90.00
_cell.angle_beta   90.00
_cell.angle_gamma   90.00
#
_symmetry.space_group_name_H-M   'P 1'
#
loop_
_entity.id
_entity.type
_entity.pdbx_description
1 polymer ?
#
loop_
_entity_poly.entity_id
_entity_poly.type
_entity_poly.pdbx_seq_one_letter_code
_entity_poly.pdbx_strand_id
1 'polypeptide(L)'
;PGSLGEARAMLGRLSGRTHEVHTAVAVLHDGGAAARVSSSTVTLRELTPAEIDWYWHTGEPADKAGGYAVQGRAAAFISHIAGSYSGIMGLPLYETWELLAPLLGLNALESGA
;
A
#
# COMPACT_ATOMS: atom_id res chain seq x y z
N PRO A 1 -3.03 -8.06 -12.00
CA PRO A 1 -2.93 -8.41 -13.42
C PRO A 1 -3.23 -9.87 -13.67
N GLY A 2 -4.00 -10.14 -14.71
CA GLY A 2 -4.41 -11.50 -15.06
C GLY A 2 -3.49 -12.20 -16.06
N SER A 3 -2.48 -11.49 -16.58
CA SER A 3 -1.58 -12.04 -17.59
C SER A 3 -0.21 -11.35 -17.50
N LEU A 4 0.79 -11.98 -18.10
CA LEU A 4 2.12 -11.40 -18.22
C LEU A 4 2.09 -10.07 -18.99
N GLY A 5 1.29 -9.97 -20.05
CA GLY A 5 1.13 -8.73 -20.81
C GLY A 5 0.58 -7.60 -19.95
N GLU A 6 -0.41 -7.86 -19.12
CA GLU A 6 -0.94 -6.87 -18.16
C GLU A 6 0.11 -6.48 -17.13
N ALA A 7 0.84 -7.44 -16.58
CA ALA A 7 1.90 -7.18 -15.62
C ALA A 7 3.00 -6.30 -16.23
N ARG A 8 3.42 -6.58 -17.47
CA ARG A 8 4.38 -5.74 -18.18
C ARG A 8 3.88 -4.31 -18.36
N ALA A 9 2.62 -4.14 -18.72
CA ALA A 9 2.02 -2.82 -18.90
C ALA A 9 1.94 -2.05 -17.57
N MET A 10 1.49 -2.71 -16.50
CA MET A 10 1.34 -2.08 -15.19
C MET A 10 2.70 -1.70 -14.58
N LEU A 11 3.62 -2.64 -14.50
CA LEU A 11 4.93 -2.41 -13.91
C LEU A 11 5.80 -1.49 -14.78
N GLY A 12 5.63 -1.55 -16.09
CA GLY A 12 6.30 -0.63 -17.02
C GLY A 12 5.90 0.82 -16.80
N ARG A 13 4.65 1.08 -16.44
CA ARG A 13 4.19 2.43 -16.10
C ARG A 13 4.72 2.94 -14.77
N LEU A 14 5.00 2.04 -13.83
CA LEU A 14 5.51 2.38 -12.50
C LEU A 14 7.03 2.46 -12.45
N SER A 15 7.70 1.81 -13.41
CA SER A 15 9.17 1.71 -13.46
C SER A 15 9.84 3.09 -13.47
N GLY A 16 10.80 3.30 -12.57
CA GLY A 16 11.55 4.53 -12.48
C GLY A 16 10.75 5.75 -12.03
N ARG A 17 9.59 5.54 -11.43
CA ARG A 17 8.67 6.63 -11.06
C ARG A 17 8.20 6.52 -9.63
N THR A 18 7.67 7.64 -9.13
CA THR A 18 6.96 7.71 -7.84
C THR A 18 5.47 7.71 -8.13
N HIS A 19 4.73 6.88 -7.41
CA HIS A 19 3.27 6.85 -7.50
C HIS A 19 2.64 6.92 -6.11
N GLU A 20 1.37 7.29 -6.07
CA GLU A 20 0.61 7.41 -4.84
C GLU A 20 -0.17 6.13 -4.54
N VAL A 21 -0.26 5.80 -3.26
CA VAL A 21 -1.10 4.71 -2.75
C VAL A 21 -2.05 5.29 -1.71
N HIS A 22 -3.35 5.12 -1.95
CA HIS A 22 -4.40 5.60 -1.06
C HIS A 22 -5.17 4.41 -0.50
N THR A 23 -5.34 4.39 0.82
CA THR A 23 -6.12 3.36 1.49
C THR A 23 -7.08 4.03 2.47
N ALA A 24 -8.36 3.68 2.37
CA ALA A 24 -9.37 4.15 3.29
C ALA A 24 -9.67 3.10 4.35
N VAL A 25 -9.88 3.54 5.57
CA VAL A 25 -10.36 2.70 6.67
C VAL A 25 -11.58 3.36 7.30
N ALA A 26 -12.58 2.57 7.64
CA ALA A 26 -13.78 3.03 8.30
C ALA A 26 -14.11 2.13 9.48
N VAL A 27 -14.64 2.75 10.55
CA VAL A 27 -15.15 2.04 11.71
C VAL A 27 -16.63 2.36 11.84
N LEU A 28 -17.45 1.30 11.87
CA LEU A 28 -18.88 1.40 12.11
C LEU A 28 -19.14 1.09 13.58
N HIS A 29 -19.96 1.91 14.21
CA HIS A 29 -20.34 1.76 15.63
C HIS A 29 -21.77 2.28 15.83
N ASP A 30 -22.34 2.05 17.00
CA ASP A 30 -23.74 2.38 17.30
C ASP A 30 -24.07 3.87 17.12
N GLY A 31 -23.10 4.75 17.32
CA GLY A 31 -23.27 6.20 17.15
C GLY A 31 -23.07 6.67 15.72
N GLY A 32 -22.77 5.77 14.76
CA GLY A 32 -22.53 6.15 13.37
C GLY A 32 -21.30 5.50 12.76
N ALA A 33 -20.61 6.26 11.92
CA ALA A 33 -19.41 5.81 11.24
C ALA A 33 -18.34 6.90 11.27
N ALA A 34 -17.07 6.48 11.31
CA ALA A 34 -15.92 7.37 11.17
C ALA A 34 -14.95 6.77 10.18
N ALA A 35 -14.29 7.61 9.37
CA ALA A 35 -13.38 7.17 8.34
C ALA A 35 -12.12 8.02 8.31
N ARG A 36 -11.03 7.41 7.81
CA ARG A 36 -9.76 8.08 7.51
C ARG A 36 -9.20 7.55 6.21
N VAL A 37 -8.41 8.37 5.54
CA VAL A 37 -7.67 7.98 4.34
C VAL A 37 -6.18 8.07 4.64
N SER A 38 -5.45 7.02 4.34
CA SER A 38 -3.99 7.01 4.36
C SER A 38 -3.49 7.21 2.94
N SER A 39 -2.63 8.21 2.76
CA SER A 39 -2.02 8.52 1.45
C SER A 39 -0.51 8.42 1.60
N SER A 40 0.11 7.63 0.74
CA SER A 40 1.54 7.36 0.78
C SER A 40 2.11 7.39 -0.62
N THR A 41 3.42 7.53 -0.74
CA THR A 41 4.11 7.44 -2.03
C THR A 41 5.11 6.30 -2.03
N VAL A 42 5.23 5.65 -3.17
CA VAL A 42 6.20 4.58 -3.41
C VAL A 42 6.98 4.92 -4.66
N THR A 43 8.31 4.87 -4.56
CA THR A 43 9.20 5.09 -5.70
C THR A 43 9.84 3.77 -6.08
N LEU A 44 9.66 3.36 -7.33
CA LEU A 44 10.33 2.21 -7.89
C LEU A 44 11.57 2.67 -8.67
N ARG A 45 12.66 1.89 -8.56
CA ARG A 45 13.77 2.08 -9.47
C ARG A 45 13.36 1.64 -10.88
N GLU A 46 14.16 1.99 -11.87
CA GLU A 46 13.91 1.52 -13.22
C GLU A 46 13.99 0.00 -13.29
N LEU A 47 12.98 -0.64 -13.87
CA LEU A 47 12.89 -2.08 -14.03
C LEU A 47 13.23 -2.48 -15.47
N THR A 48 14.03 -3.53 -15.62
CA THR A 48 14.26 -4.13 -16.94
C THR A 48 13.09 -5.05 -17.30
N PRO A 49 12.83 -5.28 -18.59
CA PRO A 49 11.83 -6.27 -19.01
C PRO A 49 12.09 -7.66 -18.42
N ALA A 50 13.33 -8.07 -18.28
CA ALA A 50 13.68 -9.36 -17.68
C ALA A 50 13.28 -9.42 -16.19
N GLU A 51 13.43 -8.32 -15.45
CA GLU A 51 13.04 -8.25 -14.05
C GLU A 51 11.52 -8.34 -13.90
N ILE A 52 10.78 -7.68 -14.76
CA ILE A 52 9.30 -7.76 -14.75
C ILE A 52 8.84 -9.18 -15.03
N ASP A 53 9.43 -9.83 -16.02
CA ASP A 53 9.09 -11.21 -16.37
C ASP A 53 9.43 -12.17 -15.23
N TRP A 54 10.60 -12.00 -14.61
CA TRP A 54 10.99 -12.79 -13.45
C TRP A 54 9.98 -12.63 -12.30
N TYR A 55 9.60 -11.39 -12.01
CA TYR A 55 8.67 -11.10 -10.93
C TYR A 55 7.28 -11.71 -11.20
N TRP A 56 6.81 -11.62 -12.44
CA TRP A 56 5.54 -12.26 -12.82
C TRP A 56 5.55 -13.76 -12.53
N HIS A 57 6.64 -14.45 -12.84
CA HIS A 57 6.76 -15.90 -12.66
C HIS A 57 6.83 -16.33 -11.18
N THR A 58 7.01 -15.39 -10.24
CA THR A 58 6.89 -15.71 -8.81
C THR A 58 5.45 -15.96 -8.38
N GLY A 59 4.47 -15.55 -9.19
CA GLY A 59 3.05 -15.61 -8.85
C GLY A 59 2.57 -14.48 -7.93
N GLU A 60 3.48 -13.70 -7.37
CA GLU A 60 3.17 -12.64 -6.41
C GLU A 60 2.30 -11.52 -6.99
N PRO A 61 2.54 -11.02 -8.22
CA PRO A 61 1.76 -9.90 -8.75
C PRO A 61 0.35 -10.25 -9.20
N ALA A 62 0.01 -11.52 -9.36
CA ALA A 62 -1.22 -11.95 -10.03
C ALA A 62 -2.50 -11.41 -9.38
N ASP A 63 -2.54 -11.28 -8.06
CA ASP A 63 -3.70 -10.81 -7.30
C ASP A 63 -3.51 -9.41 -6.69
N LYS A 64 -2.51 -8.66 -7.12
CA LYS A 64 -2.22 -7.32 -6.61
C LYS A 64 -2.73 -6.26 -7.58
N ALA A 65 -3.53 -5.30 -7.07
CA ALA A 65 -4.11 -4.24 -7.88
C ALA A 65 -3.07 -3.40 -8.63
N GLY A 66 -1.94 -3.10 -7.98
CA GLY A 66 -0.83 -2.37 -8.58
C GLY A 66 0.19 -3.24 -9.31
N GLY A 67 0.02 -4.55 -9.30
CA GLY A 67 0.94 -5.49 -9.93
C GLY A 67 2.13 -5.88 -9.06
N TYR A 68 2.17 -5.49 -7.78
CA TYR A 68 3.28 -5.83 -6.88
C TYR A 68 2.85 -5.86 -5.42
N ALA A 69 3.64 -6.55 -4.59
CA ALA A 69 3.47 -6.59 -3.14
C ALA A 69 4.67 -5.90 -2.47
N VAL A 70 4.43 -4.80 -1.75
CA VAL A 70 5.48 -4.02 -1.10
C VAL A 70 6.24 -4.82 -0.04
N GLN A 71 5.60 -5.78 0.58
CA GLN A 71 6.18 -6.63 1.64
C GLN A 71 6.80 -7.91 1.10
N GLY A 72 6.71 -8.16 -0.21
CA GLY A 72 7.23 -9.36 -0.84
C GLY A 72 8.52 -9.10 -1.61
N ARG A 73 8.71 -9.86 -2.69
CA ARG A 73 9.92 -9.77 -3.53
C ARG A 73 10.07 -8.43 -4.23
N ALA A 74 8.96 -7.70 -4.44
CA ALA A 74 9.00 -6.36 -5.01
C ALA A 74 9.75 -5.36 -4.13
N ALA A 75 9.97 -5.64 -2.86
CA ALA A 75 10.77 -4.78 -1.99
C ALA A 75 12.16 -4.49 -2.58
N ALA A 76 12.72 -5.42 -3.34
CA ALA A 76 14.00 -5.23 -4.02
C ALA A 76 13.97 -4.13 -5.10
N PHE A 77 12.80 -3.78 -5.60
CA PHE A 77 12.59 -2.77 -6.64
C PHE A 77 12.20 -1.41 -6.10
N ILE A 78 11.90 -1.31 -4.81
CA ILE A 78 11.45 -0.08 -4.18
C ILE A 78 12.65 0.67 -3.63
N SER A 79 12.86 1.89 -4.12
CA SER A 79 13.96 2.74 -3.66
C SER A 79 13.56 3.68 -2.52
N HIS A 80 12.28 4.01 -2.40
CA HIS A 80 11.81 4.95 -1.39
C HIS A 80 10.33 4.79 -1.09
N ILE A 81 9.97 4.94 0.18
CA ILE A 81 8.58 5.02 0.64
C ILE A 81 8.45 6.25 1.52
N ALA A 82 7.40 7.05 1.29
CA ALA A 82 7.03 8.15 2.17
C ALA A 82 5.57 7.96 2.59
N GLY A 83 5.31 8.06 3.90
CA GLY A 83 3.98 7.89 4.47
C GLY A 83 3.85 6.60 5.26
N SER A 84 2.68 5.95 5.17
CA SER A 84 2.33 4.79 5.98
C SER A 84 2.63 3.48 5.25
N TYR A 85 3.63 2.73 5.71
CA TYR A 85 3.91 1.39 5.20
C TYR A 85 2.71 0.46 5.36
N SER A 86 2.05 0.49 6.53
CA SER A 86 0.87 -0.34 6.79
C SER A 86 -0.32 0.07 5.91
N GLY A 87 -0.46 1.37 5.59
CA GLY A 87 -1.48 1.84 4.65
C GLY A 87 -1.25 1.30 3.24
N ILE A 88 0.00 1.23 2.79
CA ILE A 88 0.36 0.65 1.49
C ILE A 88 0.01 -0.83 1.44
N MET A 89 0.16 -1.54 2.57
CA MET A 89 -0.23 -2.95 2.66
C MET A 89 -1.75 -3.18 2.71
N GLY A 90 -2.54 -2.14 2.92
CA GLY A 90 -3.99 -2.22 2.88
C GLY A 90 -4.73 -2.01 4.21
N LEU A 91 -4.01 -1.95 5.34
CA LEU A 91 -4.59 -1.60 6.64
C LEU A 91 -3.73 -0.54 7.31
N PRO A 92 -4.11 0.75 7.21
CA PRO A 92 -3.35 1.84 7.80
C PRO A 92 -3.51 1.84 9.33
N LEU A 93 -2.52 1.33 10.04
CA LEU A 93 -2.59 1.13 11.49
C LEU A 93 -2.71 2.44 12.27
N TYR A 94 -2.02 3.49 11.84
CA TYR A 94 -2.09 4.80 12.50
C TYR A 94 -3.53 5.35 12.45
N GLU A 95 -4.11 5.40 11.26
CA GLU A 95 -5.47 5.92 11.06
C GLU A 95 -6.52 5.02 11.71
N THR A 96 -6.31 3.70 11.67
CA THR A 96 -7.19 2.75 12.34
C THR A 96 -7.19 2.98 13.84
N TRP A 97 -6.02 3.18 14.44
CA TRP A 97 -5.90 3.46 15.85
C TRP A 97 -6.57 4.78 16.24
N GLU A 98 -6.41 5.84 15.42
CA GLU A 98 -7.09 7.10 15.64
C GLU A 98 -8.62 6.93 15.75
N LEU A 99 -9.19 6.02 14.94
CA LEU A 99 -10.62 5.74 14.95
C LEU A 99 -11.06 4.88 16.13
N LEU A 100 -10.23 3.90 16.52
CA LEU A 100 -10.59 2.93 17.56
C LEU A 100 -10.32 3.44 18.96
N ALA A 101 -9.25 4.18 19.20
CA ALA A 101 -8.85 4.60 20.53
C ALA A 101 -9.97 5.32 21.32
N PRO A 102 -10.67 6.30 20.73
CA PRO A 102 -11.77 6.94 21.43
C PRO A 102 -12.92 5.98 21.81
N LEU A 103 -13.21 4.99 20.96
CA LEU A 103 -14.25 3.99 21.21
C LEU A 103 -13.89 3.04 22.34
N LEU A 104 -12.58 2.87 22.60
CA LEU A 104 -12.09 2.05 23.70
C LEU A 104 -11.87 2.85 24.98
N GLY A 105 -12.27 4.12 25.00
CA GLY A 105 -12.07 5.00 26.13
C GLY A 105 -10.64 5.54 26.26
N LEU A 106 -9.86 5.45 25.19
CA LEU A 106 -8.48 5.94 25.14
C LEU A 106 -8.41 7.20 24.29
N ASN A 107 -7.50 8.12 24.63
CA ASN A 107 -7.20 9.27 23.80
C ASN A 107 -5.76 9.19 23.33
N ALA A 108 -5.58 8.71 22.11
CA ALA A 108 -4.27 8.50 21.53
C ALA A 108 -3.48 9.81 21.33
N LEU A 109 -4.18 10.92 21.09
CA LEU A 109 -3.54 12.22 20.88
C LEU A 109 -2.96 12.77 22.17
N GLU A 110 -3.63 12.56 23.30
CA GLU A 110 -3.12 12.99 24.62
C GLU A 110 -1.95 12.14 25.06
N SER A 111 -1.98 10.85 24.79
CA SER A 111 -0.92 9.93 25.17
C SER A 111 0.38 10.17 24.41
N GLY A 112 0.32 10.84 23.26
CA GLY A 112 1.49 11.21 22.48
C GLY A 112 2.21 12.46 22.95
N ALA A 113 1.66 13.14 23.91
CA ALA A 113 2.22 14.39 24.41
C ALA A 113 3.48 14.18 25.28
#